data_8422f5510cba37a877e5f7b90d6de890
#
_entry.id   8422f5510cba37a877e5f7b90d6de890
#
_cell.length_a   1.000
_cell.length_b   1.000
_cell.length_c   1.000
_cell.angle_alpha   90.00
_cell.angle_beta   90.00
_cell.angle_gamma   90.00
#
_symmetry.space_group_name_H-M   'P 1'
#
loop_
_entity.id
_entity.type
_entity.pdbx_description
1 polymer ?
#
loop_
_entity_poly.entity_id
_entity_poly.type
_entity_poly.pdbx_seq_one_letter_code
_entity_poly.pdbx_strand_id
1 'polypeptide(L)'
;LWRKTYRIRLEGAAVTPAEVIAVWKQRFAGFWPADSRFHSPDGGLTPGVVVLLDQLLPGHLRLSSGVMILYADEVSFTVMSAEGMPFAGWNTFSAFEEDGVTVAQVQLLMRADDPLFELAMVAFAHRMEDRHWQQTLHNLAAHFGVQAPVKYQTVRLDRRRQWSKAGNVWYNAAVRSALHTLAARLGPQRPTSTPIRRR
;
A
#
# COMPACT_ATOMS: atom_id res chain seq x y z
N LEU A 1 -7.45 -2.61 -16.01
CA LEU A 1 -6.29 -1.83 -15.60
C LEU A 1 -6.74 -0.42 -15.23
N TRP A 2 -6.29 0.05 -14.08
CA TRP A 2 -6.62 1.36 -13.54
C TRP A 2 -5.36 2.19 -13.36
N ARG A 3 -5.48 3.49 -13.62
CA ARG A 3 -4.51 4.49 -13.18
C ARG A 3 -5.19 5.41 -12.19
N LYS A 4 -4.63 5.53 -10.99
CA LYS A 4 -5.06 6.48 -9.98
C LYS A 4 -3.91 7.44 -9.68
N THR A 5 -4.23 8.70 -9.51
CA THR A 5 -3.25 9.74 -9.19
C THR A 5 -3.79 10.57 -8.06
N TYR A 6 -3.00 10.75 -6.99
CA TYR A 6 -3.30 11.56 -5.83
C TYR A 6 -2.21 12.61 -5.70
N ARG A 7 -2.57 13.86 -5.48
CA ARG A 7 -1.66 15.00 -5.39
C ARG A 7 -2.01 15.87 -4.21
N ILE A 8 -0.98 16.37 -3.52
CA ILE A 8 -1.11 17.41 -2.50
C ILE A 8 -0.09 18.50 -2.77
N ARG A 9 -0.52 19.76 -2.73
CA ARG A 9 0.34 20.93 -2.89
C ARG A 9 0.86 21.32 -1.51
N LEU A 10 2.16 21.53 -1.39
CA LEU A 10 2.83 21.92 -0.14
C LEU A 10 2.94 23.46 -0.08
N GLU A 11 1.83 24.15 -0.25
CA GLU A 11 1.76 25.62 -0.23
C GLU A 11 2.20 26.18 1.12
N GLY A 12 3.10 27.16 1.07
CA GLY A 12 3.67 27.78 2.27
C GLY A 12 4.83 27.03 2.91
N ALA A 13 5.13 25.82 2.47
CA ALA A 13 6.36 25.11 2.86
C ALA A 13 7.50 25.46 1.89
N ALA A 14 8.59 25.99 2.43
CA ALA A 14 9.81 26.25 1.64
C ALA A 14 10.64 24.95 1.51
N VAL A 15 10.12 23.99 0.73
CA VAL A 15 10.74 22.68 0.52
C VAL A 15 10.86 22.35 -0.97
N THR A 16 11.96 21.74 -1.34
CA THR A 16 12.21 21.26 -2.71
C THR A 16 11.63 19.85 -2.92
N PRO A 17 11.38 19.45 -4.18
CA PRO A 17 10.98 18.07 -4.49
C PRO A 17 11.94 17.02 -3.93
N ALA A 18 13.24 17.25 -4.01
CA ALA A 18 14.27 16.33 -3.50
C ALA A 18 14.19 16.15 -1.97
N GLU A 19 14.00 17.24 -1.22
CA GLU A 19 13.82 17.17 0.24
C GLU A 19 12.57 16.41 0.61
N VAL A 20 11.44 16.62 -0.11
CA VAL A 20 10.20 15.88 0.12
C VAL A 20 10.42 14.38 -0.08
N ILE A 21 11.09 13.97 -1.16
CA ILE A 21 11.36 12.55 -1.44
C ILE A 21 12.38 11.96 -0.46
N ALA A 22 13.40 12.71 -0.06
CA ALA A 22 14.35 12.26 0.97
C ALA A 22 13.65 11.94 2.29
N VAL A 23 12.81 12.86 2.78
CA VAL A 23 11.99 12.68 3.99
C VAL A 23 11.00 11.53 3.81
N TRP A 24 10.34 11.44 2.66
CA TRP A 24 9.36 10.39 2.39
C TRP A 24 10.00 9.00 2.43
N LYS A 25 11.15 8.82 1.76
CA LYS A 25 11.92 7.57 1.80
C LYS A 25 12.38 7.20 3.22
N GLN A 26 12.94 8.18 3.95
CA GLN A 26 13.48 7.95 5.29
C GLN A 26 12.39 7.56 6.30
N ARG A 27 11.20 8.16 6.21
CA ARG A 27 10.09 8.00 7.16
C ARG A 27 8.86 7.33 6.53
N PHE A 28 9.02 6.57 5.46
CA PHE A 28 7.93 6.04 4.67
C PHE A 28 6.86 5.32 5.50
N ALA A 29 7.28 4.43 6.39
CA ALA A 29 6.37 3.72 7.29
C ALA A 29 5.56 4.65 8.21
N GLY A 30 6.14 5.77 8.62
CA GLY A 30 5.52 6.72 9.54
C GLY A 30 4.39 7.55 8.90
N PHE A 31 4.31 7.60 7.58
CA PHE A 31 3.24 8.31 6.88
C PHE A 31 2.05 7.41 6.52
N TRP A 32 2.14 6.10 6.75
CA TRP A 32 1.06 5.17 6.50
C TRP A 32 -0.07 5.30 7.52
N PRO A 33 -1.32 5.04 7.13
CA PRO A 33 -2.45 4.97 8.07
C PRO A 33 -2.23 3.91 9.16
N ALA A 34 -2.84 4.12 10.33
CA ALA A 34 -2.65 3.27 11.51
C ALA A 34 -3.13 1.80 11.33
N ASP A 35 -4.01 1.54 10.36
CA ASP A 35 -4.50 0.21 9.98
C ASP A 35 -3.54 -0.57 9.06
N SER A 36 -2.45 0.06 8.69
CA SER A 36 -1.44 -0.49 7.77
C SER A 36 -0.05 -0.35 8.37
N ARG A 37 0.78 -1.39 8.23
CA ARG A 37 2.17 -1.38 8.69
C ARG A 37 3.11 -1.72 7.54
N PHE A 38 4.04 -0.83 7.28
CA PHE A 38 5.16 -1.04 6.38
C PHE A 38 6.40 -1.37 7.21
N HIS A 39 7.01 -2.53 6.96
CA HIS A 39 8.21 -2.96 7.66
C HIS A 39 9.44 -2.44 6.91
N SER A 40 9.92 -1.25 7.32
CA SER A 40 11.08 -0.62 6.67
C SER A 40 12.31 -1.54 6.74
N PRO A 41 13.02 -1.72 5.63
CA PRO A 41 14.27 -2.47 5.63
C PRO A 41 15.39 -1.65 6.28
N ASP A 42 16.36 -2.32 6.92
CA ASP A 42 17.49 -1.67 7.59
C ASP A 42 18.35 -0.81 6.64
N GLY A 43 18.44 -1.20 5.36
CA GLY A 43 19.19 -0.48 4.32
C GLY A 43 18.41 0.63 3.60
N GLY A 44 17.19 0.97 4.06
CA GLY A 44 16.33 1.95 3.38
C GLY A 44 15.65 1.42 2.11
N LEU A 45 14.98 2.31 1.36
CA LEU A 45 14.23 1.96 0.15
C LEU A 45 15.18 1.91 -1.06
N THR A 46 15.92 0.82 -1.20
CA THR A 46 16.85 0.59 -2.32
C THR A 46 16.27 -0.38 -3.35
N PRO A 47 16.53 -0.19 -4.67
CA PRO A 47 16.05 -1.10 -5.70
C PRO A 47 16.44 -2.56 -5.45
N GLY A 48 15.50 -3.49 -5.70
CA GLY A 48 15.65 -4.92 -5.48
C GLY A 48 15.28 -5.40 -4.07
N VAL A 49 15.14 -4.49 -3.10
CA VAL A 49 14.71 -4.86 -1.73
C VAL A 49 13.23 -5.20 -1.70
N VAL A 50 12.88 -6.30 -1.06
CA VAL A 50 11.51 -6.71 -0.78
C VAL A 50 11.13 -6.29 0.64
N VAL A 51 9.99 -5.65 0.77
CA VAL A 51 9.46 -5.12 2.03
C VAL A 51 8.14 -5.78 2.36
N LEU A 52 7.93 -6.13 3.63
CA LEU A 52 6.68 -6.70 4.10
C LEU A 52 5.68 -5.60 4.44
N LEU A 53 4.41 -5.90 4.13
CA LEU A 53 3.25 -5.07 4.43
C LEU A 53 2.24 -5.88 5.23
N ASP A 54 1.74 -5.29 6.31
CA ASP A 54 0.57 -5.79 7.01
C ASP A 54 -0.55 -4.77 6.90
N GLN A 55 -1.73 -5.22 6.51
CA GLN A 55 -2.95 -4.41 6.45
C GLN A 55 -4.06 -5.07 7.25
N LEU A 56 -4.79 -4.28 8.01
CA LEU A 56 -5.97 -4.72 8.70
C LEU A 56 -7.20 -4.49 7.82
N LEU A 57 -7.79 -5.58 7.34
CA LEU A 57 -9.01 -5.55 6.56
C LEU A 57 -10.26 -5.59 7.46
N PRO A 58 -11.46 -5.22 6.93
CA PRO A 58 -12.72 -5.37 7.66
C PRO A 58 -12.90 -6.78 8.21
N GLY A 59 -13.47 -6.89 9.41
CA GLY A 59 -13.63 -8.17 10.11
C GLY A 59 -12.35 -8.64 10.83
N HIS A 60 -11.39 -7.75 11.08
CA HIS A 60 -10.10 -8.03 11.75
C HIS A 60 -9.22 -9.05 11.00
N LEU A 61 -9.44 -9.22 9.71
CA LEU A 61 -8.59 -10.05 8.86
C LEU A 61 -7.27 -9.33 8.61
N ARG A 62 -6.15 -9.96 8.95
CA ARG A 62 -4.81 -9.47 8.61
C ARG A 62 -4.42 -9.95 7.22
N LEU A 63 -4.08 -9.02 6.35
CA LEU A 63 -3.46 -9.28 5.07
C LEU A 63 -1.97 -8.98 5.19
N SER A 64 -1.14 -10.02 5.16
CA SER A 64 0.31 -9.90 5.07
C SER A 64 0.75 -10.16 3.64
N SER A 65 1.51 -9.25 3.09
CA SER A 65 1.96 -9.28 1.70
C SER A 65 3.33 -8.60 1.57
N GLY A 66 3.81 -8.41 0.36
CA GLY A 66 5.08 -7.75 0.12
C GLY A 66 5.06 -6.85 -1.10
N VAL A 67 6.00 -5.94 -1.13
CA VAL A 67 6.31 -5.14 -2.31
C VAL A 67 7.81 -5.15 -2.54
N MET A 68 8.23 -5.03 -3.79
CA MET A 68 9.63 -4.86 -4.17
C MET A 68 9.87 -3.42 -4.59
N ILE A 69 10.97 -2.84 -4.13
CA ILE A 69 11.42 -1.53 -4.60
C ILE A 69 11.98 -1.71 -6.00
N LEU A 70 11.35 -1.11 -7.01
CA LEU A 70 11.82 -1.18 -8.40
C LEU A 70 12.86 -0.14 -8.72
N TYR A 71 12.65 1.05 -8.18
CA TYR A 71 13.39 2.24 -8.56
C TYR A 71 13.38 3.24 -7.40
N ALA A 72 14.47 4.00 -7.25
CA ALA A 72 14.55 5.12 -6.30
C ALA A 72 15.63 6.10 -6.77
N ASP A 73 15.26 7.38 -6.90
CA ASP A 73 16.16 8.52 -7.16
C ASP A 73 15.88 9.69 -6.20
N GLU A 74 16.35 10.88 -6.56
CA GLU A 74 16.22 12.08 -5.73
C GLU A 74 14.79 12.64 -5.69
N VAL A 75 13.99 12.43 -6.73
CA VAL A 75 12.64 13.01 -6.88
C VAL A 75 11.52 12.00 -6.99
N SER A 76 11.85 10.70 -6.97
CA SER A 76 10.85 9.63 -7.04
C SER A 76 11.34 8.28 -6.51
N PHE A 77 10.39 7.39 -6.19
CA PHE A 77 10.63 5.96 -5.98
C PHE A 77 9.39 5.16 -6.35
N THR A 78 9.59 3.91 -6.75
CA THR A 78 8.52 3.04 -7.22
C THR A 78 8.57 1.69 -6.52
N VAL A 79 7.42 1.23 -6.05
CA VAL A 79 7.25 -0.10 -5.49
C VAL A 79 6.34 -0.93 -6.40
N MET A 80 6.63 -2.22 -6.53
CA MET A 80 5.83 -3.18 -7.29
C MET A 80 5.24 -4.24 -6.36
N SER A 81 4.03 -4.66 -6.63
CA SER A 81 3.37 -5.75 -5.92
C SER A 81 4.15 -7.06 -6.07
N ALA A 82 4.38 -7.79 -4.98
CA ALA A 82 4.89 -9.15 -5.04
C ALA A 82 3.76 -10.14 -5.39
N GLU A 83 4.13 -11.36 -5.76
CA GLU A 83 3.18 -12.45 -5.97
C GLU A 83 2.29 -12.66 -4.74
N GLY A 84 1.02 -12.87 -4.97
CA GLY A 84 0.01 -13.05 -3.92
C GLY A 84 -0.64 -11.76 -3.43
N MET A 85 -0.14 -10.58 -3.81
CA MET A 85 -0.89 -9.34 -3.58
C MET A 85 -2.22 -9.38 -4.33
N PRO A 86 -3.33 -8.89 -3.71
CA PRO A 86 -4.61 -8.78 -4.40
C PRO A 86 -4.59 -7.89 -5.65
N PHE A 87 -3.56 -7.06 -5.77
CA PHE A 87 -3.34 -6.15 -6.89
C PHE A 87 -2.01 -6.45 -7.56
N ALA A 88 -2.01 -6.53 -8.88
CA ALA A 88 -0.82 -6.58 -9.71
C ALA A 88 -0.56 -5.19 -10.30
N GLY A 89 0.63 -4.65 -10.11
CA GLY A 89 1.00 -3.33 -10.59
C GLY A 89 2.11 -2.67 -9.78
N TRP A 90 2.19 -1.36 -9.92
CA TRP A 90 3.19 -0.56 -9.20
C TRP A 90 2.63 0.78 -8.74
N ASN A 91 3.24 1.30 -7.69
CA ASN A 91 2.94 2.61 -7.12
C ASN A 91 4.20 3.46 -7.20
N THR A 92 4.10 4.61 -7.86
CA THR A 92 5.16 5.60 -7.95
C THR A 92 4.85 6.76 -7.01
N PHE A 93 5.81 7.08 -6.18
CA PHE A 93 5.83 8.22 -5.27
C PHE A 93 6.79 9.24 -5.85
N SER A 94 6.34 10.46 -6.09
CA SER A 94 7.15 11.50 -6.72
C SER A 94 6.87 12.86 -6.12
N ALA A 95 7.83 13.77 -6.26
CA ALA A 95 7.62 15.17 -5.99
C ALA A 95 8.18 16.00 -7.16
N PHE A 96 7.52 17.10 -7.47
CA PHE A 96 7.89 18.01 -8.56
C PHE A 96 7.38 19.42 -8.25
N GLU A 97 7.93 20.40 -8.95
CA GLU A 97 7.46 21.78 -8.86
C GLU A 97 6.35 22.04 -9.88
N GLU A 98 5.31 22.71 -9.45
CA GLU A 98 4.20 23.17 -10.28
C GLU A 98 3.79 24.58 -9.82
N ASP A 99 3.95 25.58 -10.70
CA ASP A 99 3.67 27.00 -10.42
C ASP A 99 4.42 27.54 -9.18
N GLY A 100 5.68 27.18 -9.01
CA GLY A 100 6.53 27.60 -7.90
C GLY A 100 6.19 26.94 -6.54
N VAL A 101 5.36 25.89 -6.56
CA VAL A 101 4.97 25.12 -5.36
C VAL A 101 5.37 23.67 -5.53
N THR A 102 5.99 23.09 -4.52
CA THR A 102 6.26 21.64 -4.50
C THR A 102 4.98 20.84 -4.33
N VAL A 103 4.78 19.86 -5.22
CA VAL A 103 3.65 18.94 -5.24
C VAL A 103 4.14 17.54 -4.95
N ALA A 104 3.58 16.88 -3.93
CA ALA A 104 3.80 15.46 -3.69
C ALA A 104 2.70 14.63 -4.36
N GLN A 105 3.09 13.54 -5.02
CA GLN A 105 2.19 12.70 -5.80
C GLN A 105 2.38 11.22 -5.48
N VAL A 106 1.25 10.50 -5.37
CA VAL A 106 1.17 9.04 -5.48
C VAL A 106 0.45 8.69 -6.76
N GLN A 107 1.08 7.90 -7.62
CA GLN A 107 0.46 7.38 -8.84
C GLN A 107 0.48 5.86 -8.85
N LEU A 108 -0.68 5.25 -9.02
CA LEU A 108 -0.85 3.81 -9.10
C LEU A 108 -1.19 3.41 -10.53
N LEU A 109 -0.54 2.38 -11.01
CA LEU A 109 -0.96 1.65 -12.20
C LEU A 109 -1.20 0.21 -11.79
N MET A 110 -2.46 -0.21 -11.72
CA MET A 110 -2.82 -1.45 -11.08
C MET A 110 -4.02 -2.14 -11.73
N ARG A 111 -4.08 -3.44 -11.56
CA ARG A 111 -5.28 -4.24 -11.78
C ARG A 111 -5.43 -5.26 -10.66
N ALA A 112 -6.63 -5.81 -10.52
CA ALA A 112 -6.82 -6.98 -9.67
C ALA A 112 -6.00 -8.15 -10.21
N ASP A 113 -5.41 -8.93 -9.32
CA ASP A 113 -4.63 -10.13 -9.66
C ASP A 113 -5.51 -11.25 -10.20
N ASP A 114 -6.77 -11.29 -9.78
CA ASP A 114 -7.78 -12.24 -10.24
C ASP A 114 -9.14 -11.57 -10.53
N PRO A 115 -9.99 -12.16 -11.40
CA PRO A 115 -11.25 -11.56 -11.80
C PRO A 115 -12.31 -11.53 -10.68
N LEU A 116 -12.23 -12.39 -9.67
CA LEU A 116 -13.15 -12.38 -8.51
C LEU A 116 -12.82 -11.21 -7.59
N PHE A 117 -11.54 -10.98 -7.33
CA PHE A 117 -11.10 -9.81 -6.59
C PHE A 117 -11.40 -8.51 -7.35
N GLU A 118 -11.33 -8.52 -8.70
CA GLU A 118 -11.74 -7.35 -9.50
C GLU A 118 -13.22 -6.98 -9.27
N LEU A 119 -14.11 -7.97 -9.07
CA LEU A 119 -15.50 -7.70 -8.71
C LEU A 119 -15.62 -7.09 -7.31
N ALA A 120 -14.88 -7.61 -6.34
CA ALA A 120 -14.84 -7.08 -4.99
C ALA A 120 -14.24 -5.65 -4.94
N MET A 121 -13.24 -5.35 -5.78
CA MET A 121 -12.66 -4.00 -5.89
C MET A 121 -13.70 -2.94 -6.24
N VAL A 122 -14.58 -3.23 -7.18
CA VAL A 122 -15.62 -2.27 -7.61
C VAL A 122 -16.55 -1.93 -6.44
N ALA A 123 -16.80 -2.87 -5.53
CA ALA A 123 -17.74 -2.68 -4.43
C ALA A 123 -17.17 -1.81 -3.28
N PHE A 124 -15.93 -2.04 -2.84
CA PHE A 124 -15.38 -1.37 -1.67
C PHE A 124 -13.87 -1.11 -1.66
N ALA A 125 -13.06 -1.93 -2.37
CA ALA A 125 -11.61 -1.82 -2.30
C ALA A 125 -11.09 -0.47 -2.82
N HIS A 126 -11.72 0.12 -3.85
CA HIS A 126 -11.37 1.45 -4.34
C HIS A 126 -11.49 2.53 -3.28
N ARG A 127 -12.54 2.49 -2.44
CA ARG A 127 -12.75 3.48 -1.36
C ARG A 127 -11.71 3.34 -0.25
N MET A 128 -11.34 2.10 0.09
CA MET A 128 -10.29 1.85 1.09
C MET A 128 -8.94 2.37 0.61
N GLU A 129 -8.60 2.09 -0.64
CA GLU A 129 -7.37 2.54 -1.27
C GLU A 129 -7.32 4.07 -1.39
N ASP A 130 -8.40 4.72 -1.84
CA ASP A 130 -8.48 6.18 -1.93
C ASP A 130 -8.26 6.82 -0.55
N ARG A 131 -8.87 6.28 0.52
CA ARG A 131 -8.66 6.75 1.89
C ARG A 131 -7.21 6.56 2.34
N HIS A 132 -6.62 5.41 2.02
CA HIS A 132 -5.22 5.10 2.39
C HIS A 132 -4.25 6.13 1.80
N TRP A 133 -4.33 6.39 0.51
CA TRP A 133 -3.39 7.31 -0.15
C TRP A 133 -3.65 8.79 0.19
N GLN A 134 -4.91 9.17 0.38
CA GLN A 134 -5.23 10.51 0.88
C GLN A 134 -4.66 10.73 2.28
N GLN A 135 -4.83 9.77 3.19
CA GLN A 135 -4.28 9.87 4.55
C GLN A 135 -2.76 9.90 4.54
N THR A 136 -2.12 9.07 3.71
CA THR A 136 -0.65 9.06 3.56
C THR A 136 -0.13 10.42 3.12
N LEU A 137 -0.78 11.05 2.12
CA LEU A 137 -0.39 12.38 1.66
C LEU A 137 -0.68 13.48 2.70
N HIS A 138 -1.79 13.39 3.44
CA HIS A 138 -2.07 14.32 4.54
C HIS A 138 -1.01 14.20 5.65
N ASN A 139 -0.60 12.98 6.03
CA ASN A 139 0.44 12.76 7.02
C ASN A 139 1.80 13.32 6.54
N LEU A 140 2.12 13.15 5.26
CA LEU A 140 3.32 13.74 4.66
C LEU A 140 3.28 15.27 4.69
N ALA A 141 2.17 15.89 4.26
CA ALA A 141 2.00 17.34 4.26
C ALA A 141 2.05 17.93 5.68
N ALA A 142 1.41 17.26 6.64
CA ALA A 142 1.45 17.66 8.05
C ALA A 142 2.87 17.66 8.63
N HIS A 143 3.75 16.76 8.15
CA HIS A 143 5.16 16.78 8.54
C HIS A 143 5.87 18.09 8.13
N PHE A 144 5.45 18.70 7.02
CA PHE A 144 5.94 20.00 6.55
C PHE A 144 5.09 21.20 7.05
N GLY A 145 4.18 20.95 8.01
CA GLY A 145 3.31 22.00 8.57
C GLY A 145 2.18 22.45 7.64
N VAL A 146 1.90 21.69 6.57
CA VAL A 146 0.89 22.04 5.56
C VAL A 146 -0.40 21.24 5.79
N GLN A 147 -1.54 21.95 5.69
CA GLN A 147 -2.88 21.36 5.63
C GLN A 147 -3.53 21.78 4.31
N ALA A 148 -3.63 20.84 3.38
CA ALA A 148 -4.19 21.08 2.06
C ALA A 148 -5.08 19.91 1.61
N PRO A 149 -6.04 20.11 0.72
CA PRO A 149 -6.84 19.03 0.17
C PRO A 149 -6.01 18.17 -0.79
N VAL A 150 -6.22 16.85 -0.74
CA VAL A 150 -5.69 15.93 -1.74
C VAL A 150 -6.60 15.93 -2.96
N LYS A 151 -6.06 16.33 -4.12
CA LYS A 151 -6.73 16.17 -5.41
C LYS A 151 -6.45 14.76 -5.94
N TYR A 152 -7.46 14.06 -6.44
CA TYR A 152 -7.26 12.73 -7.00
C TYR A 152 -8.05 12.53 -8.29
N GLN A 153 -7.52 11.65 -9.13
CA GLN A 153 -8.12 11.25 -10.40
C GLN A 153 -8.03 9.74 -10.56
N THR A 154 -9.11 9.12 -11.02
CA THR A 154 -9.16 7.69 -11.34
C THR A 154 -9.54 7.51 -12.81
N VAL A 155 -8.71 6.78 -13.56
CA VAL A 155 -8.93 6.48 -14.98
C VAL A 155 -8.88 4.98 -15.18
N ARG A 156 -9.91 4.41 -15.80
CA ARG A 156 -9.92 3.01 -16.23
C ARG A 156 -9.31 2.89 -17.62
N LEU A 157 -8.07 2.38 -17.71
CA LEU A 157 -7.32 2.26 -18.95
C LEU A 157 -7.72 1.03 -19.76
N ASP A 158 -8.01 -0.09 -19.08
CA ASP A 158 -8.47 -1.32 -19.73
C ASP A 158 -9.65 -1.88 -18.94
N ARG A 159 -10.76 -2.16 -19.65
CA ARG A 159 -12.00 -2.71 -19.08
C ARG A 159 -12.06 -4.23 -19.10
N ARG A 160 -11.13 -4.89 -19.80
CA ARG A 160 -11.11 -6.35 -19.94
C ARG A 160 -10.79 -7.02 -18.63
N ARG A 161 -11.60 -7.99 -18.22
CA ARG A 161 -11.30 -8.86 -17.09
C ARG A 161 -10.40 -10.00 -17.54
N GLN A 162 -9.42 -10.32 -16.72
CA GLN A 162 -8.43 -11.36 -17.05
C GLN A 162 -8.93 -12.75 -16.59
N TRP A 163 -9.98 -13.29 -17.23
CA TRP A 163 -10.54 -14.60 -16.87
C TRP A 163 -9.52 -15.74 -17.00
N SER A 164 -8.54 -15.63 -17.88
CA SER A 164 -7.43 -16.58 -17.99
C SER A 164 -6.56 -16.63 -16.72
N LYS A 165 -6.68 -15.64 -15.83
CA LYS A 165 -5.98 -15.55 -14.55
C LYS A 165 -6.86 -15.91 -13.34
N ALA A 166 -8.02 -16.55 -13.57
CA ALA A 166 -8.92 -16.94 -12.48
C ALA A 166 -8.26 -17.89 -11.46
N GLY A 167 -7.28 -18.69 -11.88
CA GLY A 167 -6.50 -19.54 -10.98
C GLY A 167 -5.67 -18.78 -9.94
N ASN A 168 -5.36 -17.50 -10.17
CA ASN A 168 -4.60 -16.67 -9.23
C ASN A 168 -5.32 -16.48 -7.90
N VAL A 169 -6.64 -16.68 -7.85
CA VAL A 169 -7.42 -16.63 -6.59
C VAL A 169 -6.81 -17.49 -5.48
N TRP A 170 -6.20 -18.63 -5.82
CA TRP A 170 -5.57 -19.55 -4.87
C TRP A 170 -4.23 -19.04 -4.32
N TYR A 171 -3.59 -18.10 -5.00
CA TYR A 171 -2.35 -17.45 -4.57
C TYR A 171 -2.61 -16.13 -3.86
N ASN A 172 -3.84 -15.59 -3.95
CA ASN A 172 -4.22 -14.33 -3.35
C ASN A 172 -4.09 -14.38 -1.82
N ALA A 173 -3.24 -13.50 -1.26
CA ALA A 173 -2.94 -13.46 0.17
C ALA A 173 -4.20 -13.22 1.04
N ALA A 174 -5.20 -12.48 0.55
CA ALA A 174 -6.46 -12.27 1.27
C ALA A 174 -7.24 -13.59 1.42
N VAL A 175 -7.31 -14.40 0.36
CA VAL A 175 -7.97 -15.71 0.37
C VAL A 175 -7.21 -16.67 1.29
N ARG A 176 -5.88 -16.73 1.18
CA ARG A 176 -5.04 -17.58 2.03
C ARG A 176 -5.15 -17.21 3.51
N SER A 177 -5.13 -15.91 3.82
CA SER A 177 -5.30 -15.42 5.20
C SER A 177 -6.69 -15.75 5.76
N ALA A 178 -7.75 -15.64 4.95
CA ALA A 178 -9.09 -16.03 5.34
C ALA A 178 -9.20 -17.55 5.63
N LEU A 179 -8.68 -18.38 4.74
CA LEU A 179 -8.65 -19.84 4.92
C LEU A 179 -7.86 -20.25 6.17
N HIS A 180 -6.69 -19.64 6.38
CA HIS A 180 -5.88 -19.90 7.57
C HIS A 180 -6.61 -19.51 8.86
N THR A 181 -7.29 -18.37 8.87
CA THR A 181 -8.08 -17.90 10.03
C THR A 181 -9.24 -18.82 10.32
N LEU A 182 -9.93 -19.32 9.29
CA LEU A 182 -11.01 -20.30 9.43
C LEU A 182 -10.47 -21.64 9.97
N ALA A 183 -9.38 -22.14 9.41
CA ALA A 183 -8.76 -23.38 9.88
C ALA A 183 -8.31 -23.29 11.34
N ALA A 184 -7.75 -22.16 11.75
CA ALA A 184 -7.34 -21.91 13.14
C ALA A 184 -8.53 -21.87 14.12
N ARG A 185 -9.71 -21.41 13.67
CA ARG A 185 -10.94 -21.39 14.47
C ARG A 185 -11.62 -22.76 14.58
N LEU A 186 -11.48 -23.59 13.55
CA LEU A 186 -12.09 -24.93 13.47
C LEU A 186 -11.16 -26.03 13.97
N GLY A 187 -9.86 -25.76 14.11
CA GLY A 187 -8.88 -26.71 14.61
C GLY A 187 -9.02 -26.98 16.10
N PRO A 188 -8.64 -28.17 16.59
CA PRO A 188 -8.69 -28.49 18.00
C PRO A 188 -7.81 -27.50 18.79
N GLN A 189 -8.40 -26.84 19.78
CA GLN A 189 -7.65 -25.99 20.71
C GLN A 189 -6.58 -26.84 21.39
N ARG A 190 -5.31 -26.58 21.11
CA ARG A 190 -4.22 -27.21 21.88
C ARG A 190 -4.40 -26.84 23.34
N PRO A 191 -4.50 -27.83 24.26
CA PRO A 191 -4.58 -27.52 25.67
C PRO A 191 -3.33 -26.70 26.08
N THR A 192 -3.58 -25.58 26.73
CA THR A 192 -2.53 -24.77 27.34
C THR A 192 -1.76 -25.67 28.28
N SER A 193 -0.47 -25.88 28.01
CA SER A 193 0.45 -26.64 28.87
C SER A 193 0.44 -25.99 30.25
N THR A 194 -0.05 -26.70 31.25
CA THR A 194 0.00 -26.33 32.67
C THR A 194 1.46 -26.08 33.04
N PRO A 195 1.83 -24.97 33.70
CA PRO A 195 3.19 -24.75 34.12
C PRO A 195 3.61 -25.81 35.14
N ILE A 196 4.68 -26.53 34.82
CA ILE A 196 5.30 -27.50 35.75
C ILE A 196 5.78 -26.71 36.96
N ARG A 197 5.12 -26.88 38.11
CA ARG A 197 5.62 -26.43 39.42
C ARG A 197 6.90 -27.20 39.71
N ARG A 198 8.05 -26.56 39.60
CA ARG A 198 9.29 -27.09 40.20
C ARG A 198 9.16 -26.96 41.72
N ARG A 199 9.29 -28.10 42.40
CA ARG A 199 9.57 -28.15 43.84
C ARG A 199 11.05 -27.93 44.08
#